data_16717b716ec825df1f462b2ab73d7d52
#
_entry.id   16717b716ec825df1f462b2ab73d7d52
#
_cell.length_a   1.000
_cell.length_b   1.000
_cell.length_c   1.000
_cell.angle_alpha   90.00
_cell.angle_beta   90.00
_cell.angle_gamma   90.00
#
_symmetry.space_group_name_H-M   'P 1'
#
loop_
_entity.id
_entity.type
_entity.pdbx_description
1 polymer ?
#
loop_
_entity_poly.entity_id
_entity_poly.type
_entity_poly.pdbx_seq_one_letter_code
_entity_poly.pdbx_strand_id
1 'polypeptide(L)'
;NSTDAAITINNTDGTCTANLTNKPNRNLIINGAMQVAQRGLSSTSSGYQTVDRFSFHSGGTDEAPTQSQSDVTSGTTPYILGFRKSYKVTNGNQTSGAGSGDYTWIQMKLESQDIANSGWNYLSSSSNITLSFWVKSSVAQDFKGYLKTQDGTKRSYAFATGSLAADTWTKVTKTIPGNSGLQFDNNIDEGFEFNILTFMGTDFTNNSVTEDAWVTYSGSARMKDNTSTWYTTNDATFEITGVQ
;
A
#
# COMPACT_ATOMS: atom_id res chain seq x y z
N ASN A 1 20.48 16.22 9.57
CA ASN A 1 20.49 17.29 10.59
C ASN A 1 20.14 18.59 9.88
N SER A 2 18.96 19.16 10.14
CA SER A 2 18.67 20.52 9.71
C SER A 2 19.49 21.46 10.59
N THR A 3 20.25 22.35 9.95
CA THR A 3 21.00 23.42 10.62
C THR A 3 20.12 24.65 10.89
N ASP A 4 18.86 24.62 10.43
CA ASP A 4 17.93 25.73 10.60
C ASP A 4 17.20 25.60 11.94
N ALA A 5 17.27 26.63 12.76
CA ALA A 5 16.53 26.68 14.01
C ALA A 5 15.02 26.72 13.74
N ALA A 6 14.25 25.85 14.43
CA ALA A 6 12.80 25.85 14.33
C ALA A 6 12.17 27.15 14.89
N ILE A 7 12.86 27.82 15.81
CA ILE A 7 12.49 29.09 16.38
C ILE A 7 13.76 29.94 16.48
N THR A 8 13.71 31.15 15.91
CA THR A 8 14.78 32.14 16.04
C THR A 8 14.24 33.35 16.82
N ILE A 9 14.93 33.70 17.90
CA ILE A 9 14.63 34.93 18.66
C ILE A 9 15.70 35.95 18.29
N ASN A 10 15.28 37.08 17.72
CA ASN A 10 16.18 38.18 17.46
C ASN A 10 16.43 38.94 18.76
N ASN A 11 17.65 38.89 19.23
CA ASN A 11 18.05 39.49 20.50
C ASN A 11 18.14 41.04 20.46
N THR A 12 18.04 41.63 19.26
CA THR A 12 18.16 43.10 19.07
C THR A 12 16.80 43.81 19.15
N ASP A 13 15.74 43.18 18.63
CA ASP A 13 14.39 43.78 18.55
C ASP A 13 13.30 42.92 19.23
N GLY A 14 13.66 41.78 19.80
CA GLY A 14 12.75 40.87 20.50
C GLY A 14 11.79 40.13 19.56
N THR A 15 11.97 40.19 18.24
CA THR A 15 11.11 39.48 17.31
C THR A 15 11.36 37.96 17.37
N CYS A 16 10.30 37.20 17.36
CA CYS A 16 10.35 35.73 17.29
C CYS A 16 9.87 35.26 15.92
N THR A 17 10.75 34.61 15.19
CA THR A 17 10.38 33.94 13.93
C THR A 17 10.33 32.43 14.16
N ALA A 18 9.15 31.85 14.02
CA ALA A 18 8.97 30.39 14.10
C ALA A 18 8.78 29.81 12.70
N ASN A 19 9.71 28.98 12.26
CA ASN A 19 9.55 28.14 11.06
C ASN A 19 8.74 26.87 11.42
N LEU A 20 7.47 27.09 11.72
CA LEU A 20 6.54 25.96 11.95
C LEU A 20 6.03 25.50 10.59
N THR A 21 6.67 24.47 10.03
CA THR A 21 6.11 23.75 8.90
C THR A 21 4.96 22.89 9.44
N ASN A 22 3.78 23.50 9.58
CA ASN A 22 2.57 22.72 9.81
C ASN A 22 2.21 22.07 8.47
N LYS A 23 2.65 20.82 8.30
CA LYS A 23 2.20 20.00 7.16
C LYS A 23 0.89 19.32 7.60
N PRO A 24 -0.27 19.75 7.10
CA PRO A 24 -1.52 19.04 7.31
C PRO A 24 -1.39 17.63 6.70
N ASN A 25 -2.15 16.68 7.22
CA ASN A 25 -2.27 15.32 6.68
C ASN A 25 -0.94 14.56 6.50
N ARG A 26 -0.13 14.50 7.57
CA ARG A 26 1.14 13.74 7.54
C ARG A 26 0.97 12.26 7.25
N ASN A 27 -0.16 11.68 7.63
CA ASN A 27 -0.55 10.32 7.26
C ASN A 27 -1.91 10.37 6.56
N LEU A 28 -1.91 10.06 5.27
CA LEU A 28 -3.12 10.03 4.43
C LEU A 28 -3.90 8.73 4.57
N ILE A 29 -3.28 7.69 5.14
CA ILE A 29 -3.88 6.37 5.26
C ILE A 29 -4.76 6.31 6.51
N ILE A 30 -6.05 6.15 6.31
CA ILE A 30 -7.03 5.96 7.38
C ILE A 30 -7.05 4.47 7.76
N ASN A 31 -7.04 4.17 9.06
CA ASN A 31 -7.04 2.81 9.60
C ASN A 31 -5.82 1.95 9.17
N GLY A 32 -4.68 2.57 8.87
CA GLY A 32 -3.48 1.84 8.45
C GLY A 32 -2.92 0.86 9.51
N ALA A 33 -3.29 1.03 10.79
CA ALA A 33 -2.99 0.10 11.87
C ALA A 33 -4.01 -1.06 11.98
N MET A 34 -4.95 -1.17 11.06
CA MET A 34 -5.96 -2.25 10.93
C MET A 34 -6.87 -2.44 12.15
N GLN A 35 -7.05 -1.40 12.98
CA GLN A 35 -7.76 -1.50 14.27
C GLN A 35 -9.27 -1.61 14.10
N VAL A 36 -9.84 -1.02 13.07
CA VAL A 36 -11.30 -0.93 12.86
C VAL A 36 -11.74 -1.96 11.83
N ALA A 37 -12.72 -2.81 12.21
CA ALA A 37 -13.31 -3.84 11.36
C ALA A 37 -14.82 -3.95 11.68
N GLN A 38 -15.61 -2.98 11.20
CA GLN A 38 -17.03 -2.84 11.57
C GLN A 38 -17.92 -3.85 10.84
N ARG A 39 -17.54 -4.29 9.63
CA ARG A 39 -18.36 -5.19 8.80
C ARG A 39 -18.25 -6.64 9.20
N GLY A 40 -17.12 -7.05 9.79
CA GLY A 40 -16.86 -8.42 10.21
C GLY A 40 -15.38 -8.68 10.43
N LEU A 41 -15.07 -9.78 11.09
CA LEU A 41 -13.68 -10.16 11.37
C LEU A 41 -13.09 -11.10 10.32
N SER A 42 -13.92 -11.74 9.50
CA SER A 42 -13.50 -12.69 8.47
C SER A 42 -14.56 -12.81 7.37
N SER A 43 -14.13 -12.99 6.12
CA SER A 43 -15.02 -13.21 4.97
C SER A 43 -14.24 -13.82 3.79
N THR A 44 -14.91 -14.67 3.01
CA THR A 44 -14.43 -15.17 1.70
C THR A 44 -14.92 -14.33 0.52
N SER A 45 -15.80 -13.35 0.76
CA SER A 45 -16.29 -12.47 -0.30
C SER A 45 -15.28 -11.36 -0.61
N SER A 46 -15.19 -10.97 -1.89
CA SER A 46 -14.43 -9.80 -2.32
C SER A 46 -15.04 -8.48 -1.84
N GLY A 47 -14.25 -7.42 -1.84
CA GLY A 47 -14.64 -6.06 -1.47
C GLY A 47 -14.33 -5.70 -0.02
N TYR A 48 -15.03 -4.70 0.50
CA TYR A 48 -14.90 -4.17 1.87
C TYR A 48 -15.70 -5.03 2.86
N GLN A 49 -15.14 -6.12 3.35
CA GLN A 49 -15.85 -7.09 4.19
C GLN A 49 -15.33 -7.16 5.63
N THR A 50 -14.09 -6.72 5.89
CA THR A 50 -13.44 -6.87 7.19
C THR A 50 -12.84 -5.54 7.66
N VAL A 51 -11.55 -5.35 7.51
CA VAL A 51 -10.83 -4.14 7.93
C VAL A 51 -11.33 -2.92 7.15
N ASP A 52 -11.81 -1.93 7.86
CA ASP A 52 -12.39 -0.73 7.25
C ASP A 52 -11.35 0.03 6.42
N ARG A 53 -11.79 0.60 5.29
CA ARG A 53 -11.00 1.34 4.28
C ARG A 53 -10.11 0.46 3.40
N PHE A 54 -9.96 -0.84 3.71
CA PHE A 54 -9.25 -1.79 2.87
C PHE A 54 -10.23 -2.78 2.24
N SER A 55 -10.05 -3.06 0.97
CA SER A 55 -10.84 -4.06 0.24
C SER A 55 -9.93 -5.17 -0.28
N PHE A 56 -10.48 -6.37 -0.38
CA PHE A 56 -9.82 -7.51 -0.99
C PHE A 56 -10.49 -7.85 -2.32
N HIS A 57 -9.70 -8.21 -3.29
CA HIS A 57 -10.17 -8.61 -4.60
C HIS A 57 -9.56 -9.93 -5.01
N SER A 58 -10.37 -10.83 -5.54
CA SER A 58 -9.93 -12.12 -6.08
C SER A 58 -10.74 -12.49 -7.31
N GLY A 59 -10.14 -13.21 -8.22
CA GLY A 59 -10.80 -13.78 -9.39
C GLY A 59 -9.94 -14.88 -10.01
N GLY A 60 -10.57 -15.82 -10.69
CA GLY A 60 -9.92 -17.02 -11.26
C GLY A 60 -9.56 -18.07 -10.22
N THR A 61 -9.83 -17.88 -8.94
CA THR A 61 -9.48 -18.78 -7.85
C THR A 61 -10.37 -20.03 -7.84
N ASP A 62 -9.79 -21.21 -7.64
CA ASP A 62 -10.55 -22.46 -7.46
C ASP A 62 -11.28 -22.46 -6.12
N GLU A 63 -10.58 -22.08 -5.06
CA GLU A 63 -11.14 -21.83 -3.74
C GLU A 63 -10.91 -20.39 -3.35
N ALA A 64 -11.97 -19.73 -2.89
CA ALA A 64 -11.92 -18.31 -2.53
C ALA A 64 -11.01 -18.07 -1.32
N PRO A 65 -10.00 -17.18 -1.42
CA PRO A 65 -9.20 -16.81 -0.27
C PRO A 65 -10.04 -16.11 0.82
N THR A 66 -9.61 -16.23 2.05
CA THR A 66 -10.25 -15.58 3.21
C THR A 66 -9.51 -14.31 3.57
N GLN A 67 -10.24 -13.17 3.61
CA GLN A 67 -9.78 -11.93 4.21
C GLN A 67 -10.19 -11.86 5.68
N SER A 68 -9.32 -11.34 6.56
CA SER A 68 -9.63 -11.25 7.98
C SER A 68 -8.85 -10.14 8.70
N GLN A 69 -9.39 -9.67 9.83
CA GLN A 69 -8.60 -8.95 10.83
C GLN A 69 -7.96 -9.98 11.77
N SER A 70 -6.66 -9.89 11.96
CA SER A 70 -5.88 -10.82 12.81
C SER A 70 -5.09 -10.05 13.86
N ASP A 71 -4.72 -10.74 14.96
CA ASP A 71 -3.86 -10.16 15.98
C ASP A 71 -2.39 -10.17 15.54
N VAL A 72 -1.70 -9.06 15.76
CA VAL A 72 -0.23 -9.03 15.67
C VAL A 72 0.34 -9.73 16.89
N THR A 73 1.16 -10.75 16.66
CA THR A 73 1.73 -11.59 17.72
C THR A 73 2.56 -10.77 18.71
N SER A 74 2.30 -10.94 19.99
CA SER A 74 3.06 -10.30 21.08
C SER A 74 4.56 -10.58 20.98
N GLY A 75 5.37 -9.58 21.27
CA GLY A 75 6.83 -9.66 21.19
C GLY A 75 7.44 -9.46 19.81
N THR A 76 6.63 -9.42 18.74
CA THR A 76 7.13 -9.06 17.41
C THR A 76 7.39 -7.56 17.28
N THR A 77 8.25 -7.16 16.34
CA THR A 77 8.61 -5.75 16.15
C THR A 77 7.40 -4.84 15.93
N PRO A 78 6.42 -5.16 15.03
CA PRO A 78 5.23 -4.32 14.92
C PRO A 78 4.43 -4.21 16.21
N TYR A 79 4.33 -5.31 16.98
CA TYR A 79 3.64 -5.28 18.28
C TYR A 79 4.32 -4.32 19.27
N ILE A 80 5.66 -4.36 19.37
CA ILE A 80 6.46 -3.47 20.25
C ILE A 80 6.26 -2.00 19.81
N LEU A 81 6.11 -1.74 18.50
CA LEU A 81 5.84 -0.41 17.94
C LEU A 81 4.38 0.06 18.12
N GLY A 82 3.51 -0.74 18.73
CA GLY A 82 2.14 -0.35 19.05
C GLY A 82 1.07 -0.92 18.13
N PHE A 83 1.40 -1.63 17.05
CA PHE A 83 0.41 -2.27 16.19
C PHE A 83 -0.15 -3.53 16.87
N ARG A 84 -1.47 -3.67 16.90
CA ARG A 84 -2.17 -4.77 17.57
C ARG A 84 -2.94 -5.65 16.59
N LYS A 85 -3.30 -5.11 15.41
CA LYS A 85 -4.08 -5.78 14.39
C LYS A 85 -3.38 -5.73 13.05
N SER A 86 -3.61 -6.75 12.23
CA SER A 86 -3.18 -6.85 10.83
C SER A 86 -4.38 -7.17 9.94
N TYR A 87 -4.29 -6.79 8.68
CA TYR A 87 -5.13 -7.35 7.62
C TYR A 87 -4.46 -8.62 7.14
N LYS A 88 -5.17 -9.75 7.22
CA LYS A 88 -4.65 -11.07 6.85
C LYS A 88 -5.45 -11.63 5.67
N VAL A 89 -4.74 -12.12 4.68
CA VAL A 89 -5.29 -12.97 3.63
C VAL A 89 -4.77 -14.38 3.83
N THR A 90 -5.67 -15.36 3.87
CA THR A 90 -5.36 -16.79 3.82
C THR A 90 -5.78 -17.32 2.47
N ASN A 91 -4.85 -17.89 1.71
CA ASN A 91 -5.12 -18.45 0.40
C ASN A 91 -6.04 -19.66 0.50
N GLY A 92 -6.82 -19.91 -0.55
CA GLY A 92 -7.53 -21.17 -0.72
C GLY A 92 -6.67 -22.22 -1.45
N ASN A 93 -7.22 -23.41 -1.64
CA ASN A 93 -6.57 -24.47 -2.41
C ASN A 93 -6.76 -24.24 -3.91
N GLN A 94 -5.72 -23.77 -4.59
CA GLN A 94 -5.73 -23.48 -6.03
C GLN A 94 -5.28 -24.73 -6.81
N THR A 95 -6.18 -25.70 -6.98
CA THR A 95 -5.89 -27.02 -7.56
C THR A 95 -5.51 -26.98 -9.03
N SER A 96 -5.97 -25.98 -9.78
CA SER A 96 -5.61 -25.77 -11.19
C SER A 96 -4.27 -25.04 -11.38
N GLY A 97 -3.64 -24.62 -10.27
CA GLY A 97 -2.41 -23.85 -10.30
C GLY A 97 -2.66 -22.35 -10.50
N ALA A 98 -1.67 -21.65 -11.04
CA ALA A 98 -1.70 -20.22 -11.25
C ALA A 98 -2.01 -19.91 -12.73
N GLY A 99 -3.24 -19.50 -13.01
CA GLY A 99 -3.70 -19.10 -14.34
C GLY A 99 -3.30 -17.69 -14.72
N SER A 100 -3.23 -17.40 -16.02
CA SER A 100 -2.89 -16.05 -16.53
C SER A 100 -3.92 -14.98 -16.14
N GLY A 101 -5.18 -15.35 -15.97
CA GLY A 101 -6.27 -14.47 -15.57
C GLY A 101 -6.54 -14.41 -14.07
N ASP A 102 -5.80 -15.16 -13.25
CA ASP A 102 -6.02 -15.23 -11.81
C ASP A 102 -5.44 -14.01 -11.09
N TYR A 103 -6.11 -13.60 -10.02
CA TYR A 103 -5.60 -12.50 -9.21
C TYR A 103 -6.13 -12.50 -7.77
N THR A 104 -5.29 -11.99 -6.88
CA THR A 104 -5.62 -11.71 -5.48
C THR A 104 -4.83 -10.49 -5.01
N TRP A 105 -5.53 -9.42 -4.54
CA TRP A 105 -4.85 -8.23 -4.01
C TRP A 105 -5.67 -7.51 -2.94
N ILE A 106 -4.95 -6.77 -2.09
CA ILE A 106 -5.51 -5.82 -1.12
C ILE A 106 -5.42 -4.42 -1.73
N GLN A 107 -6.49 -3.64 -1.64
CA GLN A 107 -6.58 -2.28 -2.14
C GLN A 107 -7.02 -1.31 -1.06
N MET A 108 -6.47 -0.11 -1.10
CA MET A 108 -6.95 1.04 -0.34
C MET A 108 -7.07 2.23 -1.27
N LYS A 109 -8.16 2.98 -1.15
CA LYS A 109 -8.47 4.15 -1.98
C LYS A 109 -8.45 5.42 -1.16
N LEU A 110 -7.90 6.49 -1.74
CA LEU A 110 -7.87 7.83 -1.20
C LEU A 110 -8.67 8.75 -2.13
N GLU A 111 -9.39 9.69 -1.53
CA GLU A 111 -10.08 10.73 -2.29
C GLU A 111 -9.07 11.69 -2.93
N SER A 112 -9.42 12.23 -4.08
CA SER A 112 -8.57 13.17 -4.80
C SER A 112 -8.24 14.41 -3.97
N GLN A 113 -9.22 14.92 -3.21
CA GLN A 113 -9.03 16.05 -2.31
C GLN A 113 -8.02 15.81 -1.19
N ASP A 114 -7.90 14.56 -0.68
CA ASP A 114 -6.95 14.22 0.38
C ASP A 114 -5.51 14.37 -0.10
N ILE A 115 -5.24 13.97 -1.34
CA ILE A 115 -3.92 14.13 -1.97
C ILE A 115 -3.68 15.58 -2.36
N ALA A 116 -4.64 16.24 -3.00
CA ALA A 116 -4.51 17.63 -3.45
C ALA A 116 -4.20 18.58 -2.28
N ASN A 117 -4.77 18.33 -1.10
CA ASN A 117 -4.60 19.17 0.10
C ASN A 117 -3.54 18.62 1.09
N SER A 118 -2.80 17.55 0.74
CA SER A 118 -1.81 16.93 1.63
C SER A 118 -0.57 17.79 1.90
N GLY A 119 -0.32 18.81 1.07
CA GLY A 119 0.90 19.60 1.06
C GLY A 119 2.05 18.94 0.28
N TRP A 120 1.80 17.81 -0.37
CA TRP A 120 2.73 17.22 -1.32
C TRP A 120 2.70 18.00 -2.64
N ASN A 121 3.83 18.51 -3.08
CA ASN A 121 3.95 19.06 -4.43
C ASN A 121 4.09 17.92 -5.44
N TYR A 122 2.98 17.26 -5.74
CA TYR A 122 2.95 16.05 -6.58
C TYR A 122 3.40 16.28 -8.02
N LEU A 123 3.45 17.52 -8.50
CA LEU A 123 3.96 17.85 -9.84
C LEU A 123 5.49 17.95 -9.92
N SER A 124 6.17 17.99 -8.78
CA SER A 124 7.62 18.16 -8.71
C SER A 124 8.33 16.84 -8.38
N SER A 125 9.24 16.42 -9.23
CA SER A 125 10.07 15.23 -9.00
C SER A 125 11.06 15.37 -7.83
N SER A 126 11.27 16.58 -7.31
CA SER A 126 12.06 16.83 -6.11
C SER A 126 11.24 16.78 -4.82
N SER A 127 9.91 16.69 -4.91
CA SER A 127 9.01 16.56 -3.77
C SER A 127 8.57 15.11 -3.62
N ASN A 128 8.76 14.53 -2.45
CA ASN A 128 8.52 13.11 -2.23
C ASN A 128 7.44 12.88 -1.17
N ILE A 129 6.69 11.77 -1.32
CA ILE A 129 5.97 11.12 -0.24
C ILE A 129 6.68 9.81 0.13
N THR A 130 6.39 9.31 1.33
CA THR A 130 6.90 8.01 1.78
C THR A 130 5.74 7.09 2.05
N LEU A 131 5.71 5.95 1.37
CA LEU A 131 4.85 4.82 1.70
C LEU A 131 5.63 3.88 2.59
N SER A 132 5.11 3.51 3.75
CA SER A 132 5.69 2.44 4.55
C SER A 132 4.62 1.55 5.17
N PHE A 133 4.95 0.27 5.37
CA PHE A 133 4.09 -0.73 5.99
C PHE A 133 4.90 -1.92 6.49
N TRP A 134 4.33 -2.67 7.43
CA TRP A 134 4.85 -3.96 7.86
C TRP A 134 4.11 -5.07 7.16
N VAL A 135 4.86 -6.07 6.69
CA VAL A 135 4.32 -7.23 5.98
C VAL A 135 4.95 -8.52 6.48
N LYS A 136 4.14 -9.59 6.50
CA LYS A 136 4.57 -10.94 6.84
C LYS A 136 3.87 -11.93 5.91
N SER A 137 4.60 -12.92 5.42
CA SER A 137 4.07 -14.02 4.60
C SER A 137 4.54 -15.35 5.17
N SER A 138 3.69 -16.38 5.12
CA SER A 138 4.11 -17.76 5.46
C SER A 138 5.01 -18.38 4.39
N VAL A 139 5.08 -17.79 3.20
CA VAL A 139 5.92 -18.25 2.08
C VAL A 139 6.99 -17.20 1.81
N ALA A 140 8.24 -17.66 1.74
CA ALA A 140 9.37 -16.79 1.38
C ALA A 140 9.33 -16.46 -0.11
N GLN A 141 9.01 -15.20 -0.43
CA GLN A 141 9.06 -14.67 -1.81
C GLN A 141 9.05 -13.14 -1.81
N ASP A 142 9.24 -12.54 -2.99
CA ASP A 142 9.01 -11.13 -3.25
C ASP A 142 7.55 -10.91 -3.67
N PHE A 143 6.90 -9.90 -3.10
CA PHE A 143 5.55 -9.49 -3.48
C PHE A 143 5.61 -8.15 -4.21
N LYS A 144 4.64 -7.93 -5.08
CA LYS A 144 4.53 -6.72 -5.89
C LYS A 144 3.38 -5.85 -5.41
N GLY A 145 3.52 -4.57 -5.67
CA GLY A 145 2.45 -3.60 -5.46
C GLY A 145 2.54 -2.46 -6.45
N TYR A 146 1.51 -1.66 -6.50
CA TYR A 146 1.53 -0.43 -7.28
C TYR A 146 0.62 0.63 -6.66
N LEU A 147 1.01 1.88 -6.85
CA LEU A 147 0.16 3.04 -6.67
C LEU A 147 -0.45 3.41 -8.02
N LYS A 148 -1.65 3.97 -8.02
CA LYS A 148 -2.33 4.38 -9.25
C LYS A 148 -3.09 5.67 -9.01
N THR A 149 -3.03 6.61 -9.97
CA THR A 149 -3.88 7.80 -10.01
C THR A 149 -5.12 7.54 -10.86
N GLN A 150 -6.22 8.22 -10.55
CA GLN A 150 -7.48 8.07 -11.28
C GLN A 150 -7.84 9.30 -12.11
N ASP A 151 -7.36 10.48 -11.72
CA ASP A 151 -7.64 11.73 -12.42
C ASP A 151 -6.73 11.92 -13.64
N GLY A 152 -7.24 12.59 -14.66
CA GLY A 152 -6.53 12.85 -15.90
C GLY A 152 -6.03 11.59 -16.60
N THR A 153 -4.81 11.64 -17.14
CA THR A 153 -4.14 10.44 -17.66
C THR A 153 -3.65 9.58 -16.51
N LYS A 154 -4.28 8.44 -16.31
CA LYS A 154 -3.95 7.52 -15.21
C LYS A 154 -2.48 7.12 -15.24
N ARG A 155 -1.81 7.28 -14.11
CA ARG A 155 -0.41 6.90 -13.90
C ARG A 155 -0.32 5.79 -12.87
N SER A 156 0.71 4.95 -13.00
CA SER A 156 1.04 3.94 -11.99
C SER A 156 2.51 3.99 -11.61
N TYR A 157 2.77 3.61 -10.35
CA TYR A 157 4.11 3.49 -9.78
C TYR A 157 4.20 2.09 -9.20
N ALA A 158 4.81 1.17 -9.95
CA ALA A 158 4.99 -0.22 -9.54
C ALA A 158 6.19 -0.34 -8.59
N PHE A 159 6.09 -1.22 -7.60
CA PHE A 159 7.18 -1.49 -6.65
C PHE A 159 7.18 -2.96 -6.22
N ALA A 160 8.32 -3.39 -5.68
CA ALA A 160 8.50 -4.69 -5.06
C ALA A 160 8.72 -4.55 -3.55
N THR A 161 8.30 -5.55 -2.76
CA THR A 161 8.63 -5.60 -1.32
C THR A 161 10.10 -5.91 -1.08
N GLY A 162 10.77 -6.49 -2.06
CA GLY A 162 11.99 -7.25 -1.88
C GLY A 162 11.71 -8.64 -1.32
N SER A 163 12.72 -9.49 -1.31
CA SER A 163 12.59 -10.86 -0.81
C SER A 163 12.21 -10.88 0.68
N LEU A 164 11.06 -11.45 1.00
CA LEU A 164 10.61 -11.66 2.36
C LEU A 164 11.03 -13.06 2.84
N ALA A 165 11.51 -13.17 4.06
CA ALA A 165 11.65 -14.45 4.73
C ALA A 165 10.29 -14.92 5.24
N ALA A 166 10.05 -16.25 5.20
CA ALA A 166 8.80 -16.81 5.72
C ALA A 166 8.59 -16.46 7.20
N ASP A 167 7.36 -16.20 7.57
CA ASP A 167 6.87 -15.93 8.93
C ASP A 167 7.58 -14.76 9.65
N THR A 168 8.25 -13.89 8.89
CA THR A 168 9.03 -12.78 9.44
C THR A 168 8.39 -11.43 9.08
N TRP A 169 8.08 -10.61 10.09
CA TRP A 169 7.64 -9.24 9.88
C TRP A 169 8.77 -8.38 9.31
N THR A 170 8.57 -7.85 8.12
CA THR A 170 9.51 -6.98 7.40
C THR A 170 8.88 -5.62 7.17
N LYS A 171 9.61 -4.55 7.46
CA LYS A 171 9.19 -3.19 7.12
C LYS A 171 9.58 -2.88 5.68
N VAL A 172 8.59 -2.56 4.86
CA VAL A 172 8.79 -2.03 3.50
C VAL A 172 8.68 -0.51 3.58
N THR A 173 9.59 0.19 2.91
CA THR A 173 9.59 1.65 2.81
C THR A 173 9.93 2.06 1.37
N LYS A 174 9.08 2.89 0.77
CA LYS A 174 9.25 3.44 -0.58
C LYS A 174 9.20 4.95 -0.54
N THR A 175 10.20 5.60 -1.11
CA THR A 175 10.21 7.04 -1.34
C THR A 175 9.72 7.29 -2.77
N ILE A 176 8.63 8.02 -2.92
CA ILE A 176 7.92 8.16 -4.17
C ILE A 176 7.97 9.64 -4.59
N PRO A 177 8.68 9.98 -5.67
CA PRO A 177 8.77 11.34 -6.17
C PRO A 177 7.44 11.78 -6.80
N GLY A 178 7.20 13.07 -6.84
CA GLY A 178 6.18 13.63 -7.71
C GLY A 178 6.53 13.47 -9.19
N ASN A 179 5.56 13.74 -10.06
CA ASN A 179 5.74 13.67 -11.51
C ASN A 179 4.82 14.70 -12.18
N SER A 180 5.32 15.43 -13.16
CA SER A 180 4.56 16.47 -13.89
C SER A 180 3.30 15.95 -14.62
N GLY A 181 3.16 14.65 -14.77
CA GLY A 181 1.97 14.01 -15.35
C GLY A 181 0.93 13.57 -14.34
N LEU A 182 1.11 13.82 -13.03
CA LEU A 182 0.10 13.53 -12.02
C LEU A 182 -0.97 14.61 -12.00
N GLN A 183 -2.21 14.20 -11.75
CA GLN A 183 -3.36 15.10 -11.59
C GLN A 183 -4.22 14.61 -10.44
N PHE A 184 -4.76 15.55 -9.65
CA PHE A 184 -5.73 15.30 -8.59
C PHE A 184 -6.75 16.45 -8.60
N ASP A 185 -8.04 16.12 -8.81
CA ASP A 185 -9.10 17.10 -9.15
C ASP A 185 -9.71 17.79 -7.92
N ASN A 186 -9.18 17.56 -6.72
CA ASN A 186 -9.65 18.17 -5.46
C ASN A 186 -11.15 17.95 -5.20
N ASN A 187 -11.63 16.76 -5.45
CA ASN A 187 -13.00 16.31 -5.23
C ASN A 187 -13.05 15.06 -4.32
N ILE A 188 -14.26 14.56 -4.02
CA ILE A 188 -14.48 13.37 -3.19
C ILE A 188 -14.35 12.04 -3.94
N ASP A 189 -14.13 12.09 -5.26
CA ASP A 189 -13.95 10.89 -6.05
C ASP A 189 -12.59 10.25 -5.76
N GLU A 190 -12.45 9.00 -6.17
CA GLU A 190 -11.20 8.27 -6.04
C GLU A 190 -10.09 8.94 -6.86
N GLY A 191 -9.07 9.45 -6.19
CA GLY A 191 -7.90 10.07 -6.84
C GLY A 191 -6.66 9.18 -6.82
N PHE A 192 -6.51 8.34 -5.78
CA PHE A 192 -5.30 7.57 -5.57
C PHE A 192 -5.57 6.18 -4.98
N GLU A 193 -4.91 5.17 -5.50
CA GLU A 193 -4.97 3.79 -5.02
C GLU A 193 -3.61 3.32 -4.50
N PHE A 194 -3.62 2.61 -3.38
CA PHE A 194 -2.56 1.73 -2.94
C PHE A 194 -3.02 0.28 -3.15
N ASN A 195 -2.22 -0.50 -3.87
CA ASN A 195 -2.47 -1.90 -4.16
C ASN A 195 -1.25 -2.74 -3.76
N ILE A 196 -1.48 -3.79 -2.97
CA ILE A 196 -0.48 -4.82 -2.67
C ILE A 196 -1.04 -6.19 -3.07
N LEU A 197 -0.27 -6.94 -3.82
CA LEU A 197 -0.73 -8.14 -4.49
C LEU A 197 -0.11 -9.38 -3.86
N THR A 198 -0.96 -10.34 -3.56
CA THR A 198 -0.52 -11.67 -3.17
C THR A 198 -0.29 -12.55 -4.40
N PHE A 199 -1.04 -12.30 -5.49
CA PHE A 199 -0.79 -12.85 -6.82
C PHE A 199 -1.52 -12.04 -7.91
N MET A 200 -0.95 -12.02 -9.11
CA MET A 200 -1.61 -11.52 -10.32
C MET A 200 -0.99 -12.18 -11.55
N GLY A 201 -1.82 -12.80 -12.39
CA GLY A 201 -1.39 -13.56 -13.55
C GLY A 201 -0.99 -12.68 -14.74
N THR A 202 -0.44 -13.29 -15.76
CA THR A 202 0.26 -12.63 -16.88
C THR A 202 -0.66 -11.85 -17.83
N ASP A 203 -1.98 -11.99 -17.74
CA ASP A 203 -2.92 -11.11 -18.45
C ASP A 203 -2.88 -9.65 -17.94
N PHE A 204 -2.35 -9.44 -16.73
CA PHE A 204 -2.31 -8.15 -16.04
C PHE A 204 -0.90 -7.66 -15.73
N THR A 205 0.14 -8.48 -15.99
CA THR A 205 1.53 -8.20 -15.63
C THR A 205 2.44 -8.26 -16.85
N ASN A 206 3.60 -7.60 -16.79
CA ASN A 206 4.57 -7.63 -17.87
C ASN A 206 5.96 -7.28 -17.32
N ASN A 207 6.95 -8.12 -17.61
CA ASN A 207 8.33 -7.93 -17.13
C ASN A 207 9.03 -6.69 -17.69
N SER A 208 8.46 -6.02 -18.71
CA SER A 208 8.95 -4.74 -19.21
C SER A 208 8.55 -3.54 -18.34
N VAL A 209 7.68 -3.71 -17.34
CA VAL A 209 7.28 -2.63 -16.43
C VAL A 209 8.49 -2.14 -15.65
N THR A 210 8.69 -0.83 -15.63
CA THR A 210 9.71 -0.19 -14.81
C THR A 210 9.18 -0.03 -13.37
N GLU A 211 9.86 -0.66 -12.42
CA GLU A 211 9.59 -0.45 -10.99
C GLU A 211 10.23 0.85 -10.50
N ASP A 212 9.67 1.38 -9.41
CA ASP A 212 10.11 2.61 -8.74
C ASP A 212 10.14 3.86 -9.67
N ALA A 213 9.22 3.90 -10.65
CA ALA A 213 9.02 5.03 -11.56
C ALA A 213 7.54 5.20 -11.95
N TRP A 214 7.13 6.45 -12.20
CA TRP A 214 5.81 6.75 -12.74
C TRP A 214 5.74 6.46 -14.24
N VAL A 215 4.78 5.63 -14.64
CA VAL A 215 4.47 5.31 -16.03
C VAL A 215 2.98 5.53 -16.32
N THR A 216 2.61 5.61 -17.58
CA THR A 216 1.19 5.57 -17.96
C THR A 216 0.61 4.21 -17.58
N TYR A 217 -0.53 4.22 -16.86
CA TYR A 217 -1.17 2.97 -16.42
C TYR A 217 -1.64 2.12 -17.60
N SER A 218 -1.37 0.84 -17.53
CA SER A 218 -1.90 -0.18 -18.44
C SER A 218 -2.52 -1.33 -17.64
N GLY A 219 -3.75 -1.71 -17.97
CA GLY A 219 -4.45 -2.81 -17.30
C GLY A 219 -3.80 -4.18 -17.51
N SER A 220 -3.07 -4.36 -18.61
CA SER A 220 -2.32 -5.58 -18.95
C SER A 220 -0.83 -5.53 -18.57
N ALA A 221 -0.38 -4.45 -17.95
CA ALA A 221 1.02 -4.25 -17.54
C ALA A 221 1.07 -3.39 -16.27
N ARG A 222 0.43 -3.87 -15.19
CA ARG A 222 0.33 -3.13 -13.92
C ARG A 222 1.64 -3.17 -13.15
N MET A 223 2.37 -4.28 -13.23
CA MET A 223 3.67 -4.53 -12.60
C MET A 223 4.41 -5.65 -13.32
N LYS A 224 5.61 -6.01 -12.85
CA LYS A 224 6.32 -7.21 -13.30
C LYS A 224 5.61 -8.48 -12.86
N ASP A 225 5.91 -9.60 -13.53
CA ASP A 225 5.33 -10.90 -13.20
C ASP A 225 5.63 -11.31 -11.76
N ASN A 226 4.65 -11.96 -11.15
CA ASN A 226 4.73 -12.44 -9.78
C ASN A 226 5.23 -13.88 -9.75
N THR A 227 5.96 -14.23 -8.69
CA THR A 227 6.17 -15.62 -8.32
C THR A 227 4.85 -16.22 -7.83
N SER A 228 4.48 -17.40 -8.31
CA SER A 228 3.20 -18.05 -7.99
C SER A 228 3.23 -18.91 -6.72
N THR A 229 4.36 -19.06 -6.06
CA THR A 229 4.54 -19.99 -4.93
C THR A 229 3.54 -19.75 -3.80
N TRP A 230 3.31 -18.51 -3.41
CA TRP A 230 2.30 -18.19 -2.39
C TRP A 230 0.90 -18.59 -2.86
N TYR A 231 0.55 -18.29 -4.09
CA TYR A 231 -0.77 -18.55 -4.67
C TYR A 231 -1.06 -20.06 -4.83
N THR A 232 -0.05 -20.86 -5.13
CA THR A 232 -0.18 -22.31 -5.29
C THR A 232 0.04 -23.09 -3.97
N THR A 233 0.33 -22.40 -2.87
CA THR A 233 0.44 -23.01 -1.55
C THR A 233 -0.91 -22.88 -0.82
N ASN A 234 -1.54 -24.02 -0.53
CA ASN A 234 -2.78 -24.06 0.25
C ASN A 234 -2.56 -23.45 1.64
N ASP A 235 -3.55 -22.68 2.13
CA ASP A 235 -3.53 -21.98 3.41
C ASP A 235 -2.34 -21.03 3.63
N ALA A 236 -1.62 -20.67 2.55
CA ALA A 236 -0.58 -19.63 2.64
C ALA A 236 -1.17 -18.32 3.16
N THR A 237 -0.45 -17.66 4.07
CA THR A 237 -0.92 -16.41 4.68
C THR A 237 -0.09 -15.22 4.25
N PHE A 238 -0.75 -14.08 4.13
CA PHE A 238 -0.13 -12.77 3.94
C PHE A 238 -0.76 -11.77 4.89
N GLU A 239 0.04 -11.08 5.68
CA GLU A 239 -0.41 -10.10 6.66
C GLU A 239 0.22 -8.74 6.41
N ILE A 240 -0.55 -7.66 6.58
CA ILE A 240 -0.07 -6.28 6.47
C ILE A 240 -0.62 -5.43 7.61
N THR A 241 0.20 -4.51 8.14
CA THR A 241 -0.19 -3.51 9.15
C THR A 241 0.70 -2.28 9.09
N GLY A 242 0.31 -1.21 9.79
CA GLY A 242 1.10 0.01 9.88
C GLY A 242 1.29 0.72 8.55
N VAL A 243 0.30 0.68 7.67
CA VAL A 243 0.33 1.40 6.39
C VAL A 243 0.22 2.90 6.63
N GLN A 244 1.18 3.63 6.11
CA GLN A 244 1.23 5.09 6.26
C GLN A 244 1.99 5.74 5.10
#